data_e4d735778e993f9199ee9dcbd0cdfb1d
#
_entry.id   e4d735778e993f9199ee9dcbd0cdfb1d
#
_cell.length_a   1.000
_cell.length_b   1.000
_cell.length_c   1.000
_cell.angle_alpha   90.00
_cell.angle_beta   90.00
_cell.angle_gamma   90.00
#
_symmetry.space_group_name_H-M   'P 1'
#
loop_
_entity.id
_entity.type
_entity.pdbx_description
1 polymer ?
#
loop_
_entity_poly.entity_id
_entity_poly.type
_entity_poly.pdbx_seq_one_letter_code
_entity_poly.pdbx_strand_id
1 'polypeptide(L)'
;MRKALLADDDFLVRSYLKMLSSWEKAGFEITADVRDGEEALEVLDREKIDLVVTDIAMPLMDGIELIREIRRKYPDIYVIVLSCHDEFEYVKKAMKEGADEYVLKNTLNEESLYTVLEAA
;
A
#
# COMPACT_ATOMS: atom_id res chain seq x y z
N MET A 1 6.37 -10.77 13.27
CA MET A 1 5.23 -10.00 12.73
C MET A 1 5.26 -10.06 11.21
N ARG A 2 4.10 -9.95 10.60
CA ARG A 2 4.00 -9.84 9.14
C ARG A 2 4.57 -8.49 8.71
N LYS A 3 5.17 -8.45 7.53
CA LYS A 3 5.91 -7.27 7.07
C LYS A 3 5.14 -6.47 6.05
N ALA A 4 5.11 -5.15 6.24
CA ALA A 4 4.39 -4.22 5.37
C ALA A 4 5.35 -3.23 4.71
N LEU A 5 5.03 -2.87 3.47
CA LEU A 5 5.72 -1.85 2.70
C LEU A 5 4.75 -0.72 2.38
N LEU A 6 5.14 0.51 2.63
CA LEU A 6 4.35 1.70 2.24
C LEU A 6 4.97 2.34 1.01
N ALA A 7 4.14 2.68 0.02
CA ALA A 7 4.57 3.40 -1.17
C ALA A 7 3.67 4.62 -1.38
N ASP A 8 4.24 5.82 -1.24
CA ASP A 8 3.52 7.07 -1.44
C ASP A 8 4.56 8.16 -1.64
N ASP A 9 4.40 9.02 -2.63
CA ASP A 9 5.36 10.08 -2.88
C ASP A 9 5.26 11.23 -1.89
N ASP A 10 4.18 11.29 -1.11
CA ASP A 10 4.00 12.32 -0.09
C ASP A 10 4.62 11.87 1.24
N PHE A 11 5.71 12.51 1.62
CA PHE A 11 6.39 12.24 2.88
C PHE A 11 5.46 12.36 4.10
N LEU A 12 4.55 13.34 4.07
CA LEU A 12 3.65 13.56 5.20
C LEU A 12 2.66 12.41 5.36
N VAL A 13 2.19 11.84 4.25
CA VAL A 13 1.30 10.67 4.29
C VAL A 13 2.04 9.48 4.88
N ARG A 14 3.26 9.22 4.42
CA ARG A 14 4.05 8.12 4.96
C ARG A 14 4.31 8.30 6.45
N SER A 15 4.68 9.52 6.87
CA SER A 15 4.93 9.80 8.28
C SER A 15 3.69 9.60 9.15
N TYR A 16 2.54 10.07 8.67
CA TYR A 16 1.28 9.88 9.37
C TYR A 16 0.96 8.41 9.55
N LEU A 17 1.04 7.64 8.47
CA LEU A 17 0.74 6.21 8.52
C LEU A 17 1.66 5.47 9.48
N LYS A 18 2.95 5.80 9.48
CA LYS A 18 3.90 5.13 10.37
C LYS A 18 3.63 5.41 11.85
N MET A 19 2.96 6.52 12.17
CA MET A 19 2.62 6.86 13.55
C MET A 19 1.44 6.06 14.12
N LEU A 20 0.62 5.49 13.25
CA LEU A 20 -0.58 4.80 13.71
C LEU A 20 -0.24 3.48 14.38
N SER A 21 -0.85 3.23 15.54
CA SER A 21 -0.62 2.00 16.29
C SER A 21 -1.37 0.80 15.71
N SER A 22 -2.23 1.05 14.73
CA SER A 22 -3.03 0.02 14.06
C SER A 22 -2.18 -1.11 13.49
N TRP A 23 -0.98 -0.78 12.98
CA TRP A 23 -0.07 -1.78 12.40
C TRP A 23 0.27 -2.85 13.42
N GLU A 24 0.80 -2.43 14.56
CA GLU A 24 1.20 -3.35 15.62
C GLU A 24 0.02 -4.15 16.14
N LYS A 25 -1.11 -3.48 16.34
CA LYS A 25 -2.32 -4.14 16.83
C LYS A 25 -2.83 -5.21 15.87
N ALA A 26 -2.64 -5.02 14.57
CA ALA A 26 -3.04 -6.00 13.56
C ALA A 26 -1.95 -7.03 13.25
N GLY A 27 -0.80 -6.95 13.92
CA GLY A 27 0.27 -7.91 13.76
C GLY A 27 1.23 -7.61 12.61
N PHE A 28 1.34 -6.35 12.20
CA PHE A 28 2.25 -5.92 11.15
C PHE A 28 3.36 -5.02 11.67
N GLU A 29 4.50 -5.08 11.02
CA GLU A 29 5.54 -4.07 11.18
C GLU A 29 5.86 -3.46 9.82
N ILE A 30 6.09 -2.16 9.78
CA ILE A 30 6.48 -1.48 8.55
C ILE A 30 7.96 -1.68 8.34
N THR A 31 8.32 -2.46 7.32
CA THR A 31 9.70 -2.80 7.01
C THR A 31 10.40 -1.66 6.27
N ALA A 32 9.66 -0.99 5.37
CA ALA A 32 10.20 0.11 4.59
C ALA A 32 9.07 1.02 4.11
N ASP A 33 9.40 2.27 3.84
CA ASP A 33 8.50 3.18 3.15
C ASP A 33 9.27 3.82 1.99
N VAL A 34 8.61 3.91 0.85
CA VAL A 34 9.23 4.35 -0.40
C VAL A 34 8.33 5.37 -1.09
N ARG A 35 8.87 6.08 -2.08
CA ARG A 35 8.16 7.19 -2.73
C ARG A 35 7.65 6.89 -4.14
N ASP A 36 7.98 5.73 -4.69
CA ASP A 36 7.51 5.34 -6.02
C ASP A 36 7.54 3.83 -6.21
N GLY A 37 6.97 3.37 -7.31
CA GLY A 37 6.86 1.94 -7.58
C GLY A 37 8.18 1.27 -7.89
N GLU A 38 9.16 1.99 -8.44
CA GLU A 38 10.47 1.40 -8.71
C GLU A 38 11.19 1.07 -7.40
N GLU A 39 11.17 2.00 -6.45
CA GLU A 39 11.73 1.75 -5.12
C GLU A 39 11.01 0.60 -4.43
N ALA A 40 9.68 0.53 -4.60
CA ALA A 40 8.91 -0.56 -4.01
C ALA A 40 9.37 -1.92 -4.54
N LEU A 41 9.54 -2.03 -5.85
CA LEU A 41 10.02 -3.30 -6.44
C LEU A 41 11.41 -3.67 -5.96
N GLU A 42 12.28 -2.69 -5.77
CA GLU A 42 13.62 -2.96 -5.23
C GLU A 42 13.54 -3.60 -3.84
N VAL A 43 12.63 -3.10 -2.98
CA VAL A 43 12.42 -3.69 -1.66
C VAL A 43 11.87 -5.10 -1.79
N LEU A 44 10.87 -5.30 -2.65
CA LEU A 44 10.26 -6.61 -2.84
C LEU A 44 11.23 -7.64 -3.37
N ASP A 45 12.22 -7.21 -4.16
CA ASP A 45 13.21 -8.13 -4.73
C ASP A 45 14.24 -8.59 -3.68
N ARG A 46 14.39 -7.88 -2.56
CA ARG A 46 15.39 -8.24 -1.54
C ARG A 46 14.81 -8.65 -0.20
N GLU A 47 13.55 -8.37 0.06
CA GLU A 47 12.92 -8.71 1.34
C GLU A 47 11.55 -9.35 1.13
N LYS A 48 11.22 -10.29 2.01
CA LYS A 48 9.89 -10.89 1.97
C LYS A 48 8.89 -9.94 2.61
N ILE A 49 7.94 -9.47 1.82
CA ILE A 49 6.89 -8.56 2.26
C ILE A 49 5.54 -9.27 2.14
N ASP A 50 4.69 -9.10 3.14
CA ASP A 50 3.37 -9.73 3.16
C ASP A 50 2.27 -8.79 2.69
N LEU A 51 2.46 -7.49 2.87
CA LEU A 51 1.45 -6.47 2.57
C LEU A 51 2.10 -5.25 1.93
N VAL A 52 1.50 -4.76 0.84
CA VAL A 52 1.89 -3.48 0.25
C VAL A 52 0.72 -2.53 0.34
N VAL A 53 0.95 -1.34 0.90
CA VAL A 53 -0.02 -0.25 0.89
C VAL A 53 0.56 0.82 -0.03
N THR A 54 -0.11 1.09 -1.14
CA THR A 54 0.42 1.99 -2.17
C THR A 54 -0.55 3.08 -2.57
N ASP A 55 -0.02 4.28 -2.79
CA ASP A 55 -0.73 5.35 -3.47
C ASP A 55 -0.93 4.97 -4.94
N ILE A 56 -1.86 5.62 -5.62
CA ILE A 56 -2.09 5.41 -7.05
C ILE A 56 -1.12 6.27 -7.87
N ALA A 57 -1.08 7.56 -7.58
CA ALA A 57 -0.28 8.50 -8.38
C ALA A 57 1.09 8.71 -7.76
N MET A 58 2.11 8.15 -8.39
CA MET A 58 3.50 8.27 -7.96
C MET A 58 4.39 8.48 -9.19
N PRO A 59 5.54 9.17 -9.05
CA PRO A 59 6.45 9.33 -10.16
C PRO A 59 7.14 8.02 -10.55
N LEU A 60 7.72 7.96 -11.70
CA LEU A 60 8.48 6.85 -12.27
C LEU A 60 7.62 5.62 -12.55
N MET A 61 7.07 5.00 -11.52
CA MET A 61 6.13 3.89 -11.65
C MET A 61 4.98 4.16 -10.70
N ASP A 62 3.77 4.28 -11.22
CA ASP A 62 2.58 4.55 -10.41
C ASP A 62 2.07 3.28 -9.71
N GLY A 63 1.02 3.46 -8.88
CA GLY A 63 0.49 2.34 -8.10
C GLY A 63 -0.15 1.26 -8.96
N ILE A 64 -0.77 1.62 -10.08
CA ILE A 64 -1.40 0.63 -10.96
C ILE A 64 -0.34 -0.25 -11.62
N GLU A 65 0.72 0.37 -12.11
CA GLU A 65 1.85 -0.37 -12.68
C GLU A 65 2.52 -1.25 -11.63
N LEU A 66 2.66 -0.74 -10.40
CA LEU A 66 3.23 -1.50 -9.30
C LEU A 66 2.38 -2.74 -9.00
N ILE A 67 1.06 -2.59 -8.91
CA ILE A 67 0.15 -3.71 -8.65
C ILE A 67 0.30 -4.78 -9.73
N ARG A 68 0.38 -4.34 -10.99
CA ARG A 68 0.55 -5.27 -12.11
C ARG A 68 1.84 -6.09 -11.95
N GLU A 69 2.95 -5.44 -11.60
CA GLU A 69 4.22 -6.13 -11.37
C GLU A 69 4.17 -7.06 -10.15
N ILE A 70 3.52 -6.63 -9.07
CA ILE A 70 3.35 -7.47 -7.89
C ILE A 70 2.60 -8.74 -8.24
N ARG A 71 1.49 -8.63 -8.97
CA ARG A 71 0.70 -9.81 -9.33
C ARG A 71 1.45 -10.75 -10.24
N ARG A 72 2.34 -10.22 -11.08
CA ARG A 72 3.16 -11.05 -11.95
C ARG A 72 4.26 -11.79 -11.20
N LYS A 73 4.92 -11.12 -10.25
CA LYS A 73 6.10 -11.67 -9.56
C LYS A 73 5.81 -12.21 -8.15
N TYR A 74 4.90 -11.59 -7.45
CA TYR A 74 4.65 -11.88 -6.03
C TYR A 74 3.14 -12.01 -5.78
N PRO A 75 2.49 -13.02 -6.34
CA PRO A 75 1.01 -13.09 -6.35
C PRO A 75 0.37 -13.22 -4.97
N ASP A 76 1.12 -13.63 -3.96
CA ASP A 76 0.58 -13.85 -2.62
C ASP A 76 0.58 -12.59 -1.74
N ILE A 77 1.19 -11.50 -2.20
CA ILE A 77 1.20 -10.26 -1.43
C ILE A 77 -0.19 -9.65 -1.42
N TYR A 78 -0.65 -9.24 -0.23
CA TYR A 78 -1.91 -8.52 -0.10
C TYR A 78 -1.68 -7.05 -0.43
N VAL A 79 -2.52 -6.46 -1.27
CA VAL A 79 -2.32 -5.09 -1.76
C VAL A 79 -3.50 -4.21 -1.37
N ILE A 80 -3.21 -3.11 -0.67
CA ILE A 80 -4.18 -2.08 -0.33
C ILE A 80 -3.79 -0.81 -1.08
N VAL A 81 -4.76 -0.19 -1.77
CA VAL A 81 -4.56 1.05 -2.51
C VAL A 81 -5.07 2.23 -1.70
N LEU A 82 -4.25 3.27 -1.59
CA LEU A 82 -4.66 4.56 -1.01
C LEU A 82 -5.11 5.47 -2.14
N SER A 83 -6.26 6.13 -1.96
CA SER A 83 -6.80 7.00 -3.00
C SER A 83 -7.44 8.25 -2.43
N CYS A 84 -7.48 9.31 -3.25
CA CYS A 84 -8.31 10.47 -2.99
C CYS A 84 -9.70 10.21 -3.53
N HIS A 85 -10.70 10.94 -3.01
CA HIS A 85 -12.10 10.68 -3.38
C HIS A 85 -12.43 10.95 -4.85
N ASP A 86 -11.60 11.71 -5.55
CA ASP A 86 -11.80 12.04 -6.96
C ASP A 86 -11.07 11.08 -7.91
N GLU A 87 -10.50 9.99 -7.39
CA GLU A 87 -9.74 9.02 -8.18
C GLU A 87 -10.52 7.73 -8.50
N PHE A 88 -11.84 7.83 -8.57
CA PHE A 88 -12.70 6.65 -8.74
C PHE A 88 -12.30 5.75 -9.92
N GLU A 89 -12.01 6.34 -11.08
CA GLU A 89 -11.64 5.55 -12.26
C GLU A 89 -10.31 4.82 -12.06
N TYR A 90 -9.36 5.45 -11.36
CA TYR A 90 -8.08 4.83 -11.08
C TYR A 90 -8.21 3.70 -10.05
N VAL A 91 -9.10 3.86 -9.07
CA VAL A 91 -9.39 2.80 -8.10
C VAL A 91 -9.95 1.58 -8.83
N LYS A 92 -10.87 1.78 -9.77
CA LYS A 92 -11.41 0.68 -10.56
C LYS A 92 -10.33 -0.06 -11.32
N LYS A 93 -9.40 0.67 -11.93
CA LYS A 93 -8.27 0.06 -12.65
C LYS A 93 -7.38 -0.73 -11.70
N ALA A 94 -7.08 -0.16 -10.53
CA ALA A 94 -6.25 -0.83 -9.53
C ALA A 94 -6.87 -2.15 -9.07
N MET A 95 -8.18 -2.14 -8.83
CA MET A 95 -8.88 -3.35 -8.42
C MET A 95 -8.87 -4.40 -9.52
N LYS A 96 -9.02 -3.99 -10.78
CA LYS A 96 -8.94 -4.91 -11.92
C LYS A 96 -7.55 -5.51 -12.08
N GLU A 97 -6.52 -4.74 -11.78
CA GLU A 97 -5.14 -5.24 -11.86
C GLU A 97 -4.78 -6.15 -10.68
N GLY A 98 -5.63 -6.22 -9.68
CA GLY A 98 -5.46 -7.19 -8.61
C GLY A 98 -5.25 -6.64 -7.21
N ALA A 99 -5.54 -5.37 -6.97
CA ALA A 99 -5.55 -4.86 -5.59
C ALA A 99 -6.64 -5.60 -4.80
N ASP A 100 -6.39 -5.84 -3.53
CA ASP A 100 -7.33 -6.56 -2.66
C ASP A 100 -8.31 -5.62 -1.99
N GLU A 101 -7.90 -4.38 -1.71
CA GLU A 101 -8.71 -3.41 -0.98
C GLU A 101 -8.29 -2.00 -1.34
N TYR A 102 -9.14 -1.03 -1.10
CA TYR A 102 -8.76 0.37 -1.20
C TYR A 102 -9.24 1.14 0.03
N VAL A 103 -8.56 2.25 0.34
CA VAL A 103 -8.91 3.13 1.46
C VAL A 103 -8.78 4.57 1.00
N LEU A 104 -9.75 5.40 1.34
CA LEU A 104 -9.68 6.83 1.05
C LEU A 104 -8.73 7.51 2.04
N LYS A 105 -7.79 8.29 1.51
CA LYS A 105 -6.78 8.96 2.34
C LYS A 105 -7.41 9.88 3.40
N ASN A 106 -8.48 10.58 3.06
CA ASN A 106 -9.11 11.52 3.98
C ASN A 106 -9.88 10.86 5.12
N THR A 107 -10.08 9.55 5.06
CA THR A 107 -10.74 8.81 6.14
C THR A 107 -9.78 7.96 6.97
N LEU A 108 -8.49 8.02 6.67
CA LEU A 108 -7.49 7.23 7.39
C LEU A 108 -7.32 7.69 8.83
N ASN A 109 -7.50 6.75 9.75
CA ASN A 109 -7.22 6.93 11.17
C ASN A 109 -6.91 5.56 11.77
N GLU A 110 -6.70 5.49 13.08
CA GLU A 110 -6.39 4.22 13.76
C GLU A 110 -7.45 3.17 13.49
N GLU A 111 -8.72 3.54 13.59
CA GLU A 111 -9.82 2.58 13.45
C GLU A 111 -9.98 2.08 12.01
N SER A 112 -10.00 3.00 11.04
CA SER A 112 -10.20 2.61 9.64
C SER A 112 -9.03 1.79 9.12
N LEU A 113 -7.81 2.13 9.51
CA LEU A 113 -6.64 1.36 9.12
C LEU A 113 -6.67 -0.01 9.75
N TYR A 114 -6.97 -0.11 11.04
CA TYR A 114 -7.05 -1.41 11.73
C TYR A 114 -8.04 -2.33 11.04
N THR A 115 -9.21 -1.81 10.65
CA THR A 115 -10.25 -2.60 9.99
C THR A 115 -9.75 -3.24 8.70
N VAL A 116 -9.05 -2.48 7.84
CA VAL A 116 -8.56 -3.06 6.58
C VAL A 116 -7.36 -3.96 6.81
N LEU A 117 -6.51 -3.68 7.78
CA LEU A 117 -5.36 -4.53 8.09
C LEU A 117 -5.81 -5.88 8.66
N GLU A 118 -6.88 -5.89 9.43
CA GLU A 118 -7.40 -7.12 10.01
C GLU A 118 -7.93 -8.07 8.94
N ALA A 119 -8.44 -7.54 7.84
CA ALA A 119 -8.93 -8.33 6.72
C ALA A 119 -7.80 -8.91 5.84
N ALA A 120 -6.60 -8.38 6.02
CA ALA A 120 -5.46 -8.81 5.20
C ALA A 120 -4.86 -10.16 5.63
#